data_22181c081fe908cb683c4622ee3c32c1
#
_entry.id   22181c081fe908cb683c4622ee3c32c1
#
_cell.length_a   1.000
_cell.length_b   1.000
_cell.length_c   1.000
_cell.angle_alpha   90.00
_cell.angle_beta   90.00
_cell.angle_gamma   90.00
#
_symmetry.space_group_name_H-M   'P 1'
#
loop_
_entity.id
_entity.type
_entity.pdbx_description
1 polymer ?
#
loop_
_entity_poly.entity_id
_entity_poly.type
_entity_poly.pdbx_seq_one_letter_code
_entity_poly.pdbx_strand_id
1 'polypeptide(L)'
;MATIRLRYALDASVMAAVLNMDDPEHQSCYWFFQRLHEADRVTWVVPGLIFFELQAVRARRKREKVEDRPPYGRIPLFVENTELYEVKPPFLKRVWDLDLYNVFESLKGADLLYACIAKVENIPLVTHDKDFDQYEGTIKLIRPRDCK
;
A
#
# COMPACT_ATOMS: atom_id res chain seq x y z
N MET A 1 -4.44 1.74 -29.10
CA MET A 1 -5.04 2.46 -27.95
C MET A 1 -4.17 2.26 -26.73
N ALA A 2 -3.88 3.32 -26.01
CA ALA A 2 -3.16 3.19 -24.74
C ALA A 2 -4.08 2.48 -23.74
N THR A 3 -3.60 1.42 -23.11
CA THR A 3 -4.31 0.76 -22.02
C THR A 3 -4.34 1.70 -20.83
N ILE A 4 -5.52 2.08 -20.36
CA ILE A 4 -5.66 2.90 -19.17
C ILE A 4 -5.24 2.03 -17.98
N ARG A 5 -4.11 2.37 -17.36
CA ARG A 5 -3.68 1.74 -16.12
C ARG A 5 -4.37 2.39 -14.92
N LEU A 6 -4.96 1.58 -14.06
CA LEU A 6 -5.51 2.02 -12.80
C LEU A 6 -4.37 2.29 -11.81
N ARG A 7 -4.44 3.41 -11.10
CA ARG A 7 -3.47 3.74 -10.05
C ARG A 7 -4.05 3.38 -8.69
N TYR A 8 -3.31 2.66 -7.89
CA TYR A 8 -3.68 2.30 -6.52
C TYR A 8 -2.57 2.68 -5.56
N ALA A 9 -2.91 3.37 -4.47
CA ALA A 9 -1.99 3.53 -3.35
C ALA A 9 -1.89 2.20 -2.58
N LEU A 10 -0.70 1.87 -2.13
CA LEU A 10 -0.42 0.60 -1.48
C LEU A 10 0.20 0.84 -0.11
N ASP A 11 -0.42 0.26 0.91
CA ASP A 11 0.07 0.26 2.28
C ASP A 11 1.11 -0.86 2.50
N ALA A 12 2.07 -0.61 3.37
CA ALA A 12 3.13 -1.55 3.73
C ALA A 12 2.60 -2.88 4.32
N SER A 13 1.44 -2.88 4.98
CA SER A 13 0.86 -4.11 5.53
C SER A 13 0.57 -5.17 4.46
N VAL A 14 0.04 -4.72 3.32
CA VAL A 14 -0.26 -5.61 2.18
C VAL A 14 1.04 -6.12 1.56
N MET A 15 2.02 -5.25 1.38
CA MET A 15 3.32 -5.64 0.86
C MET A 15 4.04 -6.63 1.78
N ALA A 16 4.03 -6.39 3.09
CA ALA A 16 4.61 -7.29 4.06
C ALA A 16 3.96 -8.70 4.01
N ALA A 17 2.63 -8.75 3.82
CA ALA A 17 1.92 -10.01 3.65
C ALA A 17 2.30 -10.74 2.36
N VAL A 18 2.45 -10.02 1.25
CA VAL A 18 2.92 -10.64 -0.01
C VAL A 18 4.32 -11.22 0.13
N LEU A 19 5.20 -10.55 0.86
CA LEU A 19 6.60 -10.95 1.02
C LEU A 19 6.83 -12.08 2.03
N ASN A 20 5.81 -12.48 2.80
CA ASN A 20 5.94 -13.52 3.81
C ASN A 20 4.85 -14.58 3.69
N MET A 21 5.23 -15.79 3.29
CA MET A 21 4.30 -16.92 3.14
C MET A 21 3.61 -17.35 4.44
N ASP A 22 4.18 -17.03 5.60
CA ASP A 22 3.60 -17.36 6.91
C ASP A 22 2.65 -16.27 7.44
N ASP A 23 2.50 -15.17 6.70
CA ASP A 23 1.50 -14.14 7.05
C ASP A 23 0.09 -14.68 6.81
N PRO A 24 -0.85 -14.53 7.77
CA PRO A 24 -2.24 -14.99 7.60
C PRO A 24 -2.95 -14.44 6.36
N GLU A 25 -2.56 -13.24 5.92
CA GLU A 25 -3.13 -12.56 4.75
C GLU A 25 -2.33 -12.80 3.46
N HIS A 26 -1.25 -13.61 3.54
CA HIS A 26 -0.35 -13.83 2.40
C HIS A 26 -1.10 -14.30 1.16
N GLN A 27 -1.91 -15.33 1.28
CA GLN A 27 -2.57 -15.95 0.14
C GLN A 27 -3.51 -14.96 -0.58
N SER A 28 -4.31 -14.23 0.18
CA SER A 28 -5.23 -13.23 -0.37
C SER A 28 -4.48 -12.11 -1.08
N CYS A 29 -3.42 -11.59 -0.46
CA CYS A 29 -2.58 -10.54 -1.02
C CYS A 29 -1.85 -11.01 -2.28
N TYR A 30 -1.22 -12.17 -2.21
CA TYR A 30 -0.47 -12.74 -3.34
C TYR A 30 -1.34 -12.92 -4.58
N TRP A 31 -2.51 -13.54 -4.43
CA TRP A 31 -3.46 -13.74 -5.54
C TRP A 31 -4.02 -12.43 -6.09
N PHE A 32 -4.30 -11.48 -5.22
CA PHE A 32 -4.75 -10.15 -5.62
C PHE A 32 -3.70 -9.46 -6.50
N PHE A 33 -2.45 -9.45 -6.06
CA PHE A 33 -1.36 -8.87 -6.82
C PHE A 33 -1.13 -9.59 -8.15
N GLN A 34 -1.08 -10.91 -8.12
CA GLN A 34 -0.80 -11.70 -9.32
C GLN A 34 -1.83 -11.46 -10.41
N ARG A 35 -3.11 -11.44 -10.06
CA ARG A 35 -4.18 -11.15 -11.03
C ARG A 35 -4.05 -9.77 -11.67
N LEU A 36 -3.71 -8.77 -10.88
CA LEU A 36 -3.55 -7.41 -11.40
C LEU A 36 -2.29 -7.26 -12.25
N HIS A 37 -1.24 -7.98 -11.89
CA HIS A 37 0.00 -8.00 -12.65
C HIS A 37 -0.17 -8.69 -14.01
N GLU A 38 -0.76 -9.87 -14.03
CA GLU A 38 -1.05 -10.61 -15.28
C GLU A 38 -1.94 -9.80 -16.22
N ALA A 39 -2.85 -9.00 -15.68
CA ALA A 39 -3.70 -8.12 -16.48
C ALA A 39 -3.00 -6.86 -17.00
N ASP A 40 -1.77 -6.57 -16.55
CA ASP A 40 -0.99 -5.33 -16.84
C ASP A 40 -1.82 -4.04 -16.69
N ARG A 41 -2.72 -4.01 -15.72
CA ARG A 41 -3.72 -2.94 -15.61
C ARG A 41 -3.51 -1.99 -14.43
N VAL A 42 -2.52 -2.24 -13.59
CA VAL A 42 -2.34 -1.47 -12.35
C VAL A 42 -0.96 -0.84 -12.28
N THR A 43 -0.93 0.41 -11.82
CA THR A 43 0.26 1.08 -11.32
C THR A 43 0.14 1.24 -9.82
N TRP A 44 1.10 0.71 -9.08
CA TRP A 44 1.21 0.85 -7.63
C TRP A 44 1.86 2.18 -7.30
N VAL A 45 1.18 3.00 -6.51
CA VAL A 45 1.68 4.30 -6.06
C VAL A 45 2.14 4.15 -4.62
N VAL A 46 3.43 4.25 -4.39
CA VAL A 46 4.06 4.04 -3.08
C VAL A 46 5.04 5.16 -2.75
N PRO A 47 5.03 5.69 -1.52
CA PRO A 47 6.08 6.58 -1.07
C PRO A 47 7.35 5.80 -0.79
N GLY A 48 8.53 6.44 -0.92
CA GLY A 48 9.81 5.81 -0.59
C GLY A 48 9.90 5.29 0.85
N LEU A 49 9.10 5.84 1.75
CA LEU A 49 8.99 5.39 3.13
C LEU A 49 8.60 3.92 3.28
N ILE A 50 7.86 3.35 2.30
CA ILE A 50 7.46 1.93 2.33
C ILE A 50 8.65 0.97 2.50
N PHE A 51 9.79 1.30 1.92
CA PHE A 51 10.99 0.46 2.02
C PHE A 51 11.54 0.44 3.44
N PHE A 52 11.49 1.55 4.15
CA PHE A 52 11.91 1.63 5.56
C PHE A 52 10.94 0.87 6.46
N GLU A 53 9.66 0.94 6.21
CA GLU A 53 8.65 0.18 6.96
C GLU A 53 8.82 -1.32 6.75
N LEU A 54 9.06 -1.77 5.53
CA LEU A 54 9.31 -3.18 5.23
C LEU A 54 10.59 -3.68 5.94
N GLN A 55 11.63 -2.86 5.98
CA GLN A 55 12.84 -3.20 6.73
C GLN A 55 12.58 -3.26 8.25
N ALA A 56 11.76 -2.36 8.78
CA ALA A 56 11.38 -2.38 10.19
C ALA A 56 10.59 -3.65 10.53
N VAL A 57 9.68 -4.09 9.67
CA VAL A 57 8.94 -5.36 9.83
C VAL A 57 9.90 -6.55 9.83
N ARG A 58 10.83 -6.63 8.89
CA ARG A 58 11.84 -7.70 8.84
C ARG A 58 12.72 -7.72 10.08
N ALA A 59 13.20 -6.57 10.53
CA ALA A 59 14.02 -6.45 11.73
C ALA A 59 13.26 -6.90 12.99
N ARG A 60 11.98 -6.58 13.11
CA ARG A 60 11.12 -7.05 14.19
C ARG A 60 10.97 -8.56 14.16
N ARG A 61 10.63 -9.15 13.02
CA ARG A 61 10.50 -10.61 12.85
C ARG A 61 11.79 -11.35 13.23
N LYS A 62 12.93 -10.84 12.79
CA LYS A 62 14.23 -11.39 13.16
C LYS A 62 14.47 -11.39 14.67
N ARG A 63 14.12 -10.30 15.37
CA ARG A 63 14.20 -10.23 16.84
C ARG A 63 13.27 -11.21 17.54
N GLU A 64 12.08 -11.40 16.99
CA GLU A 64 11.08 -12.35 17.49
C GLU A 64 11.35 -13.80 17.07
N LYS A 65 12.46 -14.03 16.37
CA LYS A 65 12.86 -15.34 15.83
C LYS A 65 11.80 -15.97 14.90
N VAL A 66 11.03 -15.14 14.24
CA VAL A 66 10.12 -15.55 13.18
C VAL A 66 10.90 -15.61 11.88
N GLU A 67 10.87 -16.75 11.22
CA GLU A 67 11.52 -16.91 9.92
C GLU A 67 10.74 -16.13 8.85
N ASP A 68 11.47 -15.35 8.05
CA ASP A 68 10.93 -14.80 6.82
C ASP A 68 10.91 -15.90 5.76
N ARG A 69 9.72 -16.24 5.28
CA ARG A 69 9.55 -17.19 4.18
C ARG A 69 9.05 -16.46 2.96
N PRO A 70 9.97 -15.91 2.14
CA PRO A 70 9.57 -15.25 0.90
C PRO A 70 8.93 -16.27 -0.06
N PRO A 71 7.95 -15.85 -0.85
CA PRO A 71 7.38 -16.70 -1.88
C PRO A 71 8.41 -17.04 -2.94
N TYR A 72 8.30 -18.24 -3.52
CA TYR A 72 9.12 -18.64 -4.65
C TYR A 72 8.80 -17.79 -5.88
N GLY A 73 9.83 -17.24 -6.51
CA GLY A 73 9.73 -16.46 -7.73
C GLY A 73 9.94 -14.96 -7.52
N ARG A 74 10.11 -14.25 -8.62
CA ARG A 74 10.15 -12.78 -8.60
C ARG A 74 8.77 -12.26 -8.23
N ILE A 75 8.72 -11.46 -7.19
CA ILE A 75 7.57 -10.60 -6.98
C ILE A 75 7.79 -9.41 -7.91
N PRO A 76 7.03 -9.32 -9.00
CA PRO A 76 7.27 -8.28 -10.01
C PRO A 76 6.90 -6.88 -9.53
N LEU A 77 6.62 -6.74 -8.26
CA LEU A 77 6.02 -5.59 -7.60
C LEU A 77 6.83 -4.30 -7.67
N PHE A 78 8.13 -4.36 -7.89
CA PHE A 78 8.95 -3.17 -7.69
C PHE A 78 9.64 -2.64 -8.93
N VAL A 79 9.47 -3.25 -10.10
CA VAL A 79 10.26 -2.86 -11.26
C VAL A 79 9.43 -2.29 -12.41
N GLU A 80 8.28 -2.88 -12.72
CA GLU A 80 7.57 -2.53 -13.96
C GLU A 80 6.32 -1.69 -13.76
N ASN A 81 5.62 -1.84 -12.63
CA ASN A 81 4.31 -1.22 -12.39
C ASN A 81 4.27 -0.39 -11.10
N THR A 82 5.39 0.16 -10.68
CA THR A 82 5.48 0.95 -9.46
C THR A 82 5.88 2.39 -9.77
N GLU A 83 5.06 3.32 -9.30
CA GLU A 83 5.33 4.74 -9.26
C GLU A 83 5.80 5.11 -7.86
N LEU A 84 7.05 5.56 -7.76
CA LEU A 84 7.58 6.09 -6.51
C LEU A 84 7.03 7.51 -6.30
N TYR A 85 6.14 7.64 -5.33
CA TYR A 85 5.50 8.92 -5.04
C TYR A 85 6.44 9.85 -4.27
N GLU A 86 6.70 11.02 -4.83
CA GLU A 86 7.54 12.03 -4.20
C GLU A 86 6.70 13.03 -3.40
N VAL A 87 7.04 13.18 -2.11
CA VAL A 87 6.45 14.20 -1.24
C VAL A 87 7.08 15.55 -1.56
N LYS A 88 6.42 16.30 -2.44
CA LYS A 88 6.87 17.63 -2.91
C LYS A 88 6.02 18.75 -2.28
N PRO A 89 6.51 20.00 -2.29
CA PRO A 89 5.73 21.14 -1.77
C PRO A 89 4.30 21.26 -2.31
N PRO A 90 4.00 21.04 -3.60
CA PRO A 90 2.62 21.07 -4.08
C PRO A 90 1.71 20.03 -3.42
N PHE A 91 2.22 18.83 -3.13
CA PHE A 91 1.47 17.81 -2.40
C PHE A 91 1.21 18.26 -0.95
N LEU A 92 2.22 18.77 -0.27
CA LEU A 92 2.07 19.27 1.11
C LEU A 92 1.06 20.44 1.17
N LYS A 93 1.07 21.31 0.18
CA LYS A 93 0.07 22.37 0.08
C LYS A 93 -1.35 21.82 -0.07
N ARG A 94 -1.55 20.79 -0.90
CA ARG A 94 -2.86 20.13 -1.05
C ARG A 94 -3.31 19.47 0.25
N VAL A 95 -2.42 18.80 0.96
CA VAL A 95 -2.71 18.20 2.28
C VAL A 95 -3.19 19.28 3.25
N TRP A 96 -2.54 20.43 3.25
CA TRP A 96 -2.91 21.57 4.09
C TRP A 96 -4.23 22.19 3.67
N ASP A 97 -4.41 22.51 2.40
CA ASP A 97 -5.62 23.15 1.86
C ASP A 97 -6.88 22.28 2.06
N LEU A 98 -6.74 20.96 2.04
CA LEU A 98 -7.83 20.00 2.29
C LEU A 98 -7.98 19.63 3.78
N ASP A 99 -7.17 20.22 4.65
CA ASP A 99 -7.17 19.95 6.11
C ASP A 99 -7.05 18.47 6.47
N LEU A 100 -6.21 17.74 5.72
CA LEU A 100 -6.14 16.28 5.86
C LEU A 100 -5.56 15.83 7.20
N TYR A 101 -4.80 16.67 7.89
CA TYR A 101 -4.32 16.37 9.24
C TYR A 101 -5.48 16.22 10.24
N ASN A 102 -6.53 17.04 10.10
CA ASN A 102 -7.72 16.91 10.92
C ASN A 102 -8.67 15.83 10.38
N VAL A 103 -8.79 15.70 9.07
CA VAL A 103 -9.62 14.64 8.45
C VAL A 103 -9.15 13.25 8.89
N PHE A 104 -7.84 13.02 8.92
CA PHE A 104 -7.23 11.74 9.29
C PHE A 104 -6.57 11.77 10.67
N GLU A 105 -7.16 12.46 11.63
CA GLU A 105 -6.55 12.76 12.93
C GLU A 105 -6.12 11.53 13.75
N SER A 106 -6.75 10.38 13.54
CA SER A 106 -6.40 9.14 14.24
C SER A 106 -5.21 8.40 13.62
N LEU A 107 -4.86 8.72 12.37
CA LEU A 107 -3.73 8.10 11.68
C LEU A 107 -2.42 8.78 12.05
N LYS A 108 -1.36 8.00 12.13
CA LYS A 108 -0.03 8.48 12.51
C LYS A 108 1.03 8.02 11.53
N GLY A 109 2.10 8.81 11.41
CA GLY A 109 3.27 8.43 10.65
C GLY A 109 2.95 8.05 9.21
N ALA A 110 3.33 6.86 8.82
CA ALA A 110 3.18 6.37 7.46
C ALA A 110 1.72 6.18 7.06
N ASP A 111 0.85 5.74 7.96
CA ASP A 111 -0.58 5.55 7.68
C ASP A 111 -1.24 6.85 7.26
N LEU A 112 -0.91 7.94 7.94
CA LEU A 112 -1.35 9.28 7.55
C LEU A 112 -0.87 9.64 6.14
N LEU A 113 0.39 9.34 5.82
CA LEU A 113 0.94 9.61 4.49
C LEU A 113 0.21 8.81 3.40
N TYR A 114 -0.05 7.52 3.61
CA TYR A 114 -0.80 6.70 2.66
C TYR A 114 -2.22 7.23 2.43
N ALA A 115 -2.92 7.60 3.49
CA ALA A 115 -4.26 8.18 3.39
C ALA A 115 -4.25 9.53 2.64
N CYS A 116 -3.27 10.38 2.91
CA CYS A 116 -3.11 11.66 2.21
C CYS A 116 -2.83 11.47 0.71
N ILE A 117 -1.96 10.52 0.35
CA ILE A 117 -1.68 10.21 -1.06
C ILE A 117 -2.97 9.75 -1.76
N ALA A 118 -3.68 8.81 -1.17
CA ALA A 118 -4.93 8.30 -1.73
C ALA A 118 -5.96 9.41 -1.94
N LYS A 119 -6.10 10.31 -0.98
CA LYS A 119 -7.04 11.42 -1.05
C LYS A 119 -6.65 12.49 -2.06
N VAL A 120 -5.40 12.94 -2.03
CA VAL A 120 -4.89 14.00 -2.95
C VAL A 120 -4.92 13.51 -4.40
N GLU A 121 -4.50 12.28 -4.65
CA GLU A 121 -4.48 11.69 -5.99
C GLU A 121 -5.84 11.12 -6.43
N ASN A 122 -6.82 11.09 -5.52
CA ASN A 122 -8.13 10.49 -5.75
C ASN A 122 -8.05 9.05 -6.29
N ILE A 123 -7.25 8.25 -5.63
CA ILE A 123 -7.02 6.83 -5.96
C ILE A 123 -7.38 5.95 -4.78
N PRO A 124 -7.78 4.68 -5.00
CA PRO A 124 -8.02 3.74 -3.92
C PRO A 124 -6.74 3.43 -3.13
N LEU A 125 -6.90 3.16 -1.84
CA LEU A 125 -5.86 2.62 -0.97
C LEU A 125 -6.07 1.13 -0.77
N VAL A 126 -5.06 0.34 -1.11
CA VAL A 126 -5.04 -1.11 -0.85
C VAL A 126 -4.36 -1.35 0.50
N THR A 127 -5.10 -1.88 1.46
CA THR A 127 -4.62 -2.07 2.84
C THR A 127 -5.35 -3.21 3.53
N HIS A 128 -4.71 -3.83 4.52
CA HIS A 128 -5.34 -4.74 5.51
C HIS A 128 -5.50 -4.11 6.87
N ASP A 129 -4.92 -2.95 7.10
CA ASP A 129 -4.96 -2.31 8.39
C ASP A 129 -6.37 -1.81 8.71
N LYS A 130 -6.87 -2.19 9.89
CA LYS A 130 -8.20 -1.80 10.37
C LYS A 130 -8.27 -0.34 10.79
N ASP A 131 -7.15 0.30 11.04
CA ASP A 131 -7.11 1.71 11.42
C ASP A 131 -7.67 2.61 10.32
N PHE A 132 -7.68 2.14 9.07
CA PHE A 132 -8.31 2.84 7.95
C PHE A 132 -9.83 2.66 7.85
N ASP A 133 -10.43 1.69 8.54
CA ASP A 133 -11.86 1.34 8.37
C ASP A 133 -12.79 2.55 8.61
N GLN A 134 -12.46 3.38 9.57
CA GLN A 134 -13.24 4.58 9.89
C GLN A 134 -13.23 5.64 8.77
N TYR A 135 -12.32 5.53 7.81
CA TYR A 135 -12.17 6.47 6.70
C TYR A 135 -12.71 5.96 5.36
N GLU A 136 -13.43 4.85 5.36
CA GLU A 136 -13.97 4.23 4.13
C GLU A 136 -14.87 5.17 3.32
N GLY A 137 -15.59 6.07 3.98
CA GLY A 137 -16.38 7.11 3.30
C GLY A 137 -15.57 8.30 2.75
N THR A 138 -14.34 8.46 3.21
CA THR A 138 -13.45 9.58 2.85
C THR A 138 -12.48 9.20 1.73
N ILE A 139 -11.96 7.99 1.77
CA ILE A 139 -11.12 7.36 0.73
C ILE A 139 -11.68 5.99 0.39
N LYS A 140 -11.48 5.56 -0.85
CA LYS A 140 -11.88 4.22 -1.27
C LYS A 140 -10.83 3.21 -0.76
N LEU A 141 -11.26 2.24 0.04
CA LEU A 141 -10.43 1.15 0.51
C LEU A 141 -10.64 -0.11 -0.33
N ILE A 142 -9.54 -0.80 -0.61
CA ILE A 142 -9.56 -2.13 -1.23
C ILE A 142 -8.88 -3.10 -0.27
N ARG A 143 -9.62 -4.16 0.07
CA ARG A 143 -9.14 -5.25 0.93
C ARG A 143 -8.89 -6.47 0.05
N PRO A 144 -7.63 -6.93 -0.13
CA PRO A 144 -7.33 -8.09 -0.97
C PRO A 144 -8.16 -9.34 -0.63
N ARG A 145 -8.43 -9.59 0.65
CA ARG A 145 -9.25 -10.73 1.10
C ARG A 145 -10.69 -10.71 0.60
N ASP A 146 -11.22 -9.53 0.27
CA ASP A 146 -12.59 -9.35 -0.23
C ASP A 146 -12.65 -9.41 -1.76
N CYS A 147 -11.50 -9.49 -2.42
CA CYS A 147 -11.36 -9.54 -3.88
C CYS A 147 -11.21 -11.01 -4.32
N LYS A 148 -12.32 -11.73 -4.49
CA LYS A 148 -12.34 -13.12 -4.97
C LYS A 148 -12.38 -13.21 -6.48
#